data_146aca8cdcbf7eeaba53bc33dee5448f
#
_entry.id   146aca8cdcbf7eeaba53bc33dee5448f
#
_cell.length_a   1.000
_cell.length_b   1.000
_cell.length_c   1.000
_cell.angle_alpha   90.00
_cell.angle_beta   90.00
_cell.angle_gamma   90.00
#
_symmetry.space_group_name_H-M   'P 1'
#
loop_
_entity.id
_entity.type
_entity.pdbx_description
1 polymer ?
#
loop_
_entity_poly.entity_id
_entity_poly.type
_entity_poly.pdbx_seq_one_letter_code
_entity_poly.pdbx_strand_id
1 'polypeptide(L)'
;VLDADPFRDTLDVVDTLFRARYVTANFSIRSILKGGSISIASAKVTDGLFCLTVEPENRGCAPEADTSGTTNIKRIFKLGGGKDKEPSEKEIFSIGNVELENMSFRMRNFRKDASDFPDGSMNWFDLDVHDINLKGRGLRMKGGIMYGTCDRMSFTEKSGYQCFLLAGDAWVGRGKTIVDNLRLIDRWSNIDIPSIKLLYKNTDAWSEFISQVRMEGDISSSTVSLRTLKYFAPALDQFRMSAKIKGNVTGYVND
;
A
#
# COMPACT_ATOMS: atom_id res chain seq x y z
N VAL A 1 17.50 -0.05 -20.59
CA VAL A 1 17.09 1.19 -19.88
C VAL A 1 16.00 1.81 -20.71
N LEU A 2 14.76 1.60 -20.39
CA LEU A 2 13.63 2.20 -21.09
C LEU A 2 13.17 3.41 -20.28
N ASP A 3 13.37 4.57 -20.85
CA ASP A 3 13.11 5.88 -20.23
C ASP A 3 11.67 6.36 -20.48
N ALA A 4 10.74 5.41 -20.67
CA ALA A 4 9.34 5.72 -20.85
C ALA A 4 8.65 5.77 -19.49
N ASP A 5 8.08 6.92 -19.16
CA ASP A 5 7.16 7.07 -18.04
C ASP A 5 5.94 6.16 -18.28
N PRO A 6 5.70 5.12 -17.47
CA PRO A 6 4.61 4.20 -17.71
C PRO A 6 3.22 4.84 -17.65
N PHE A 7 3.15 6.11 -17.24
CA PHE A 7 1.91 6.89 -17.15
C PHE A 7 1.77 7.96 -18.23
N ARG A 8 2.76 8.10 -19.12
CA ARG A 8 2.79 9.18 -20.10
C ARG A 8 2.02 8.90 -21.38
N ASP A 9 1.85 7.62 -21.74
CA ASP A 9 1.11 7.24 -22.94
C ASP A 9 0.24 6.01 -22.70
N THR A 10 -1.04 6.12 -22.99
CA THR A 10 -2.02 5.04 -22.85
C THR A 10 -1.81 3.91 -23.85
N LEU A 11 -0.95 4.09 -24.85
CA LEU A 11 -0.69 3.12 -25.91
C LEU A 11 0.66 2.40 -25.77
N ASP A 12 1.65 3.03 -25.10
CA ASP A 12 2.97 2.47 -24.89
C ASP A 12 3.29 2.29 -23.40
N VAL A 13 2.42 1.64 -22.66
CA VAL A 13 2.68 1.29 -21.27
C VAL A 13 3.80 0.27 -21.23
N VAL A 14 5.02 0.73 -21.08
CA VAL A 14 6.14 -0.12 -20.72
C VAL A 14 5.91 -0.57 -19.29
N ASP A 15 5.71 -1.86 -19.10
CA ASP A 15 5.42 -2.48 -17.82
C ASP A 15 6.64 -2.46 -16.90
N THR A 16 7.00 -1.29 -16.43
CA THR A 16 7.97 -1.17 -15.36
C THR A 16 7.26 -1.40 -14.02
N LEU A 17 7.40 -2.59 -13.45
CA LEU A 17 6.93 -2.84 -12.09
C LEU A 17 7.83 -2.18 -11.06
N PHE A 18 9.14 -2.29 -11.26
CA PHE A 18 10.13 -1.81 -10.30
C PHE A 18 11.42 -1.40 -11.01
N ARG A 19 11.98 -0.27 -10.60
CA ARG A 19 13.35 0.12 -10.92
C ARG A 19 14.01 0.72 -9.68
N ALA A 20 15.30 0.55 -9.53
CA ALA A 20 16.07 1.20 -8.48
C ALA A 20 17.48 1.47 -8.96
N ARG A 21 18.10 2.53 -8.43
CA ARG A 21 19.48 2.86 -8.72
C ARG A 21 20.43 1.95 -7.96
N TYR A 22 20.12 1.70 -6.70
CA TYR A 22 20.91 0.82 -5.85
C TYR A 22 20.00 -0.13 -5.07
N VAL A 23 20.39 -1.40 -5.05
CA VAL A 23 19.76 -2.44 -4.23
C VAL A 23 20.88 -3.22 -3.55
N THR A 24 20.81 -3.32 -2.24
CA THR A 24 21.70 -4.14 -1.44
C THR A 24 20.88 -5.13 -0.65
N ALA A 25 21.25 -6.40 -0.67
CA ALA A 25 20.61 -7.44 0.12
C ALA A 25 21.65 -8.37 0.75
N ASN A 26 21.51 -8.60 2.03
CA ASN A 26 22.31 -9.58 2.77
C ASN A 26 21.48 -10.85 2.97
N PHE A 27 21.86 -11.94 2.34
CA PHE A 27 21.14 -13.21 2.43
C PHE A 27 22.07 -14.38 2.75
N SER A 28 21.50 -15.40 3.37
CA SER A 28 22.22 -16.63 3.67
C SER A 28 22.16 -17.59 2.48
N ILE A 29 23.31 -17.93 1.91
CA ILE A 29 23.41 -18.94 0.84
C ILE A 29 22.84 -20.29 1.30
N ARG A 30 22.95 -20.63 2.59
CA ARG A 30 22.37 -21.85 3.14
C ARG A 30 20.85 -21.94 3.00
N SER A 31 20.13 -20.82 3.12
CA SER A 31 18.66 -20.82 2.96
C SER A 31 18.26 -21.11 1.51
N ILE A 32 19.04 -20.63 0.55
CA ILE A 32 18.80 -20.87 -0.89
C ILE A 32 19.08 -22.33 -1.25
N LEU A 33 20.19 -22.88 -0.77
CA LEU A 33 20.61 -24.26 -1.09
C LEU A 33 19.71 -25.33 -0.47
N LYS A 34 19.02 -25.05 0.62
CA LYS A 34 18.12 -26.00 1.30
C LYS A 34 16.72 -26.08 0.68
N GLY A 35 16.43 -25.33 -0.38
CA GLY A 35 15.13 -25.35 -1.07
C GLY A 35 13.97 -24.93 -0.17
N GLY A 36 14.22 -24.03 0.77
CA GLY A 36 13.25 -23.52 1.73
C GLY A 36 12.74 -22.11 1.38
N SER A 37 12.28 -21.38 2.39
CA SER A 37 11.92 -19.99 2.29
C SER A 37 13.14 -19.10 1.98
N ILE A 38 12.89 -18.01 1.25
CA ILE A 38 13.91 -16.98 1.00
C ILE A 38 14.07 -16.16 2.28
N SER A 39 15.24 -16.24 2.91
CA SER A 39 15.55 -15.45 4.11
C SER A 39 16.64 -14.42 3.81
N ILE A 40 16.29 -13.15 3.99
CA ILE A 40 17.15 -11.99 3.78
C ILE A 40 17.35 -11.32 5.13
N ALA A 41 18.60 -11.18 5.58
CA ALA A 41 18.88 -10.54 6.86
C ALA A 41 18.59 -9.04 6.81
N SER A 42 18.97 -8.38 5.72
CA SER A 42 18.68 -6.97 5.48
C SER A 42 18.59 -6.67 3.99
N ALA A 43 17.69 -5.75 3.63
CA ALA A 43 17.56 -5.22 2.29
C ALA A 43 17.51 -3.69 2.34
N LYS A 44 18.26 -3.04 1.46
CA LYS A 44 18.23 -1.58 1.27
C LYS A 44 18.02 -1.27 -0.20
N VAL A 45 17.12 -0.32 -0.47
CA VAL A 45 16.83 0.19 -1.80
C VAL A 45 16.93 1.71 -1.77
N THR A 46 17.61 2.27 -2.75
CA THR A 46 17.81 3.72 -2.86
C THR A 46 17.48 4.20 -4.27
N ASP A 47 16.84 5.37 -4.38
CA ASP A 47 16.45 6.02 -5.63
C ASP A 47 15.65 5.08 -6.54
N GLY A 48 14.56 4.57 -6.04
CA GLY A 48 13.75 3.60 -6.75
C GLY A 48 12.33 4.07 -7.04
N LEU A 49 11.71 3.40 -8.00
CA LEU A 49 10.31 3.58 -8.37
C LEU A 49 9.63 2.21 -8.38
N PHE A 50 8.48 2.13 -7.72
CA PHE A 50 7.57 1.00 -7.82
C PHE A 50 6.26 1.47 -8.48
N CYS A 51 5.84 0.78 -9.54
CA CYS A 51 4.62 1.10 -10.28
C CYS A 51 3.61 -0.04 -10.15
N LEU A 52 2.42 0.28 -9.67
CA LEU A 52 1.28 -0.61 -9.63
C LEU A 52 0.24 -0.15 -10.65
N THR A 53 -0.07 -1.00 -11.64
CA THR A 53 -1.12 -0.70 -12.62
C THR A 53 -2.23 -1.72 -12.52
N VAL A 54 -3.48 -1.23 -12.55
CA VAL A 54 -4.68 -2.04 -12.79
C VAL A 54 -5.03 -1.89 -14.26
N GLU A 55 -4.94 -2.99 -15.00
CA GLU A 55 -5.05 -2.98 -16.46
C GLU A 55 -6.48 -2.73 -16.94
N PRO A 56 -6.68 -2.09 -18.10
CA PRO A 56 -8.00 -1.94 -18.71
C PRO A 56 -8.56 -3.30 -19.14
N GLU A 57 -9.87 -3.40 -19.25
CA GLU A 57 -10.58 -4.67 -19.51
C GLU A 57 -10.25 -5.32 -20.88
N ASN A 58 -9.80 -4.55 -21.88
CA ASN A 58 -9.67 -5.00 -23.27
C ASN A 58 -8.25 -4.99 -23.82
N ARG A 59 -7.25 -5.31 -23.02
CA ARG A 59 -5.87 -5.37 -23.53
C ARG A 59 -5.58 -6.68 -24.25
N GLY A 60 -6.10 -6.83 -25.49
CA GLY A 60 -5.66 -7.88 -26.44
C GLY A 60 -5.82 -9.34 -25.99
N CYS A 61 -6.53 -9.60 -24.92
CA CYS A 61 -6.84 -10.95 -24.46
C CYS A 61 -8.16 -11.40 -25.05
N ALA A 62 -8.24 -12.70 -25.37
CA ALA A 62 -9.48 -13.32 -25.83
C ALA A 62 -10.65 -12.99 -24.88
N PRO A 63 -11.89 -12.85 -25.38
CA PRO A 63 -13.06 -12.44 -24.60
C PRO A 63 -13.38 -13.29 -23.37
N GLU A 64 -12.75 -14.44 -23.23
CA GLU A 64 -12.96 -15.40 -22.14
C GLU A 64 -11.95 -15.32 -20.99
N ALA A 65 -10.93 -14.46 -21.09
CA ALA A 65 -9.99 -14.29 -19.99
C ALA A 65 -10.69 -13.54 -18.85
N ASP A 66 -10.68 -14.11 -17.66
CA ASP A 66 -11.13 -13.47 -16.42
C ASP A 66 -10.35 -12.16 -16.20
N THR A 67 -10.96 -11.06 -16.62
CA THR A 67 -10.38 -9.72 -16.63
C THR A 67 -10.59 -9.00 -15.30
N SER A 68 -11.22 -9.64 -14.32
CA SER A 68 -11.48 -9.05 -13.01
C SER A 68 -10.18 -8.79 -12.26
N GLY A 69 -9.79 -7.53 -12.17
CA GLY A 69 -8.73 -7.07 -11.28
C GLY A 69 -7.31 -7.50 -11.63
N THR A 70 -6.96 -7.64 -12.91
CA THR A 70 -5.59 -7.95 -13.32
C THR A 70 -4.68 -6.77 -13.07
N THR A 71 -3.70 -6.94 -12.21
CA THR A 71 -2.64 -5.97 -11.99
C THR A 71 -1.35 -6.42 -12.70
N ASN A 72 -0.47 -5.46 -13.00
CA ASN A 72 0.86 -5.78 -13.54
C ASN A 72 1.62 -6.77 -12.65
N ILE A 73 1.46 -6.72 -11.33
CA ILE A 73 2.04 -7.71 -10.39
C ILE A 73 1.49 -9.11 -10.67
N LYS A 74 0.16 -9.25 -10.72
CA LYS A 74 -0.46 -10.56 -10.99
C LYS A 74 0.03 -11.14 -12.31
N ARG A 75 0.13 -10.31 -13.35
CA ARG A 75 0.58 -10.70 -14.68
C ARG A 75 2.06 -11.11 -14.70
N ILE A 76 2.96 -10.29 -14.15
CA ILE A 76 4.41 -10.55 -14.15
C ILE A 76 4.75 -11.81 -13.35
N PHE A 77 4.16 -11.97 -12.17
CA PHE A 77 4.43 -13.12 -11.30
C PHE A 77 3.49 -14.29 -11.53
N LYS A 78 2.57 -14.20 -12.50
CA LYS A 78 1.55 -15.24 -12.80
C LYS A 78 0.77 -15.65 -11.54
N LEU A 79 0.48 -14.67 -10.67
CA LEU A 79 -0.29 -14.88 -9.46
C LEU A 79 -1.77 -14.96 -9.84
N GLY A 80 -2.43 -16.11 -9.68
CA GLY A 80 -3.87 -16.21 -9.87
C GLY A 80 -4.39 -17.41 -10.68
N GLY A 81 -3.52 -18.31 -11.14
CA GLY A 81 -3.91 -19.49 -11.92
C GLY A 81 -4.18 -20.77 -11.11
N GLY A 82 -4.36 -20.69 -9.82
CA GLY A 82 -4.62 -21.85 -8.97
C GLY A 82 -5.96 -21.76 -8.28
N LYS A 83 -6.85 -22.70 -8.61
CA LYS A 83 -8.02 -23.03 -7.77
C LYS A 83 -7.56 -23.15 -6.32
N ASP A 84 -8.36 -22.66 -5.39
CA ASP A 84 -8.22 -22.65 -3.93
C ASP A 84 -7.33 -23.77 -3.35
N LYS A 85 -6.02 -23.59 -3.47
CA LYS A 85 -5.09 -24.39 -2.66
C LYS A 85 -5.08 -23.73 -1.27
N GLU A 86 -5.31 -24.54 -0.25
CA GLU A 86 -5.14 -24.10 1.11
C GLU A 86 -3.76 -23.42 1.27
N PRO A 87 -3.71 -22.28 1.98
CA PRO A 87 -2.47 -21.55 2.13
C PRO A 87 -1.43 -22.46 2.78
N SER A 88 -0.30 -22.67 2.10
CA SER A 88 0.81 -23.41 2.66
C SER A 88 1.23 -22.77 3.98
N GLU A 89 1.29 -23.54 5.06
CA GLU A 89 1.82 -23.07 6.34
C GLU A 89 3.31 -22.71 6.32
N LYS A 90 3.97 -22.97 5.18
CA LYS A 90 5.39 -22.63 5.00
C LYS A 90 5.60 -21.14 4.83
N GLU A 91 6.62 -20.63 5.45
CA GLU A 91 7.13 -19.29 5.20
C GLU A 91 7.66 -19.22 3.76
N ILE A 92 7.18 -18.25 2.98
CA ILE A 92 7.58 -18.04 1.59
C ILE A 92 8.86 -17.21 1.55
N PHE A 93 8.85 -16.11 2.30
CA PHE A 93 10.02 -15.25 2.47
C PHE A 93 10.03 -14.57 3.83
N SER A 94 11.22 -14.16 4.27
CA SER A 94 11.41 -13.27 5.41
C SER A 94 12.54 -12.28 5.15
N ILE A 95 12.36 -11.03 5.60
CA ILE A 95 13.37 -9.98 5.56
C ILE A 95 13.49 -9.39 6.96
N GLY A 96 14.69 -9.51 7.55
CA GLY A 96 14.93 -9.04 8.91
C GLY A 96 14.82 -7.54 9.04
N ASN A 97 15.56 -6.77 8.22
CA ASN A 97 15.52 -5.32 8.17
C ASN A 97 15.29 -4.83 6.75
N VAL A 98 14.45 -3.83 6.59
CA VAL A 98 14.17 -3.15 5.31
C VAL A 98 14.46 -1.67 5.46
N GLU A 99 15.23 -1.12 4.54
CA GLU A 99 15.46 0.31 4.43
C GLU A 99 15.18 0.77 3.00
N LEU A 100 14.30 1.75 2.88
CA LEU A 100 14.00 2.43 1.63
C LEU A 100 14.44 3.88 1.77
N GLU A 101 15.19 4.40 0.79
CA GLU A 101 15.63 5.79 0.73
C GLU A 101 15.24 6.38 -0.61
N ASN A 102 14.60 7.55 -0.57
CA ASN A 102 14.22 8.30 -1.76
C ASN A 102 13.48 7.44 -2.80
N MET A 103 12.48 6.69 -2.33
CA MET A 103 11.66 5.86 -3.20
C MET A 103 10.44 6.63 -3.70
N SER A 104 9.94 6.22 -4.85
CA SER A 104 8.65 6.66 -5.37
C SER A 104 7.72 5.46 -5.57
N PHE A 105 6.44 5.70 -5.38
CA PHE A 105 5.37 4.75 -5.65
C PHE A 105 4.33 5.41 -6.54
N ARG A 106 3.99 4.75 -7.65
CA ARG A 106 2.92 5.18 -8.53
C ARG A 106 1.88 4.09 -8.68
N MET A 107 0.61 4.47 -8.57
CA MET A 107 -0.51 3.59 -8.85
C MET A 107 -1.42 4.21 -9.88
N ARG A 108 -1.76 3.46 -10.92
CA ARG A 108 -2.74 3.85 -11.92
C ARG A 108 -3.80 2.77 -12.10
N ASN A 109 -5.05 3.16 -11.94
CA ASN A 109 -6.18 2.29 -12.22
C ASN A 109 -6.82 2.70 -13.55
N PHE A 110 -6.47 2.01 -14.64
CA PHE A 110 -7.01 2.31 -15.98
C PHE A 110 -8.49 1.92 -16.17
N ARG A 111 -9.13 1.31 -15.18
CA ARG A 111 -10.56 0.97 -15.21
C ARG A 111 -11.45 2.05 -14.63
N LYS A 112 -10.86 3.05 -14.01
CA LYS A 112 -11.57 4.13 -13.33
C LYS A 112 -11.16 5.45 -13.96
N ASP A 113 -12.12 6.36 -14.05
CA ASP A 113 -11.81 7.72 -14.45
C ASP A 113 -11.11 8.44 -13.30
N ALA A 114 -9.91 8.93 -13.59
CA ALA A 114 -9.09 9.66 -12.64
C ALA A 114 -9.29 11.19 -12.74
N SER A 115 -10.11 11.66 -13.69
CA SER A 115 -10.34 13.10 -13.95
C SER A 115 -11.25 13.79 -12.95
N ASP A 116 -12.11 13.03 -12.26
CA ASP A 116 -13.15 13.57 -11.38
C ASP A 116 -12.68 13.94 -9.96
N PHE A 117 -11.38 13.86 -9.70
CA PHE A 117 -10.84 14.21 -8.38
C PHE A 117 -10.52 15.71 -8.30
N PRO A 118 -11.03 16.41 -7.28
CA PRO A 118 -10.72 17.81 -7.05
C PRO A 118 -9.21 18.06 -6.82
N ASP A 119 -8.72 19.17 -7.32
CA ASP A 119 -7.33 19.59 -7.07
C ASP A 119 -7.04 19.66 -5.56
N GLY A 120 -5.85 19.16 -5.19
CA GLY A 120 -5.41 19.13 -3.79
C GLY A 120 -6.05 18.04 -2.95
N SER A 121 -6.73 17.05 -3.56
CA SER A 121 -7.16 15.81 -2.91
C SER A 121 -6.37 14.60 -3.44
N MET A 122 -6.27 13.55 -2.64
CA MET A 122 -5.67 12.30 -3.10
C MET A 122 -6.56 11.61 -4.11
N ASN A 123 -5.99 11.30 -5.26
CA ASN A 123 -6.65 10.51 -6.28
C ASN A 123 -6.28 9.04 -6.15
N TRP A 124 -7.17 8.26 -5.58
CA TRP A 124 -6.96 6.82 -5.34
C TRP A 124 -6.85 5.97 -6.61
N PHE A 125 -7.20 6.54 -7.77
CA PHE A 125 -7.06 5.87 -9.07
C PHE A 125 -5.80 6.29 -9.81
N ASP A 126 -5.11 7.33 -9.29
CA ASP A 126 -3.88 7.87 -9.86
C ASP A 126 -3.00 8.46 -8.75
N LEU A 127 -2.46 7.59 -7.89
CA LEU A 127 -1.55 7.98 -6.81
C LEU A 127 -0.13 8.18 -7.33
N ASP A 128 0.53 9.24 -6.87
CA ASP A 128 1.95 9.47 -7.05
C ASP A 128 2.56 9.91 -5.70
N VAL A 129 3.27 8.99 -5.09
CA VAL A 129 3.93 9.17 -3.80
C VAL A 129 5.43 9.20 -4.02
N HIS A 130 6.09 10.22 -3.53
CA HIS A 130 7.53 10.42 -3.68
C HIS A 130 8.20 10.74 -2.35
N ASP A 131 9.52 10.83 -2.36
CA ASP A 131 10.35 11.03 -1.15
C ASP A 131 10.06 10.01 -0.05
N ILE A 132 9.72 8.77 -0.44
CA ILE A 132 9.44 7.72 0.51
C ILE A 132 10.74 7.29 1.16
N ASN A 133 10.82 7.50 2.47
CA ASN A 133 11.90 6.98 3.31
C ASN A 133 11.27 6.07 4.36
N LEU A 134 11.70 4.81 4.39
CA LEU A 134 11.15 3.79 5.29
C LEU A 134 12.27 3.02 5.99
N LYS A 135 12.08 2.79 7.29
CA LYS A 135 12.78 1.76 8.06
C LYS A 135 11.75 0.81 8.64
N GLY A 136 11.97 -0.47 8.41
CA GLY A 136 11.08 -1.51 8.90
C GLY A 136 11.84 -2.80 9.19
N ARG A 137 11.16 -3.71 9.87
CA ARG A 137 11.74 -4.99 10.28
C ARG A 137 10.72 -6.12 10.28
N GLY A 138 11.24 -7.35 10.28
CA GLY A 138 10.43 -8.55 10.44
C GLY A 138 9.40 -8.77 9.33
N LEU A 139 9.67 -8.24 8.11
CA LEU A 139 8.79 -8.48 6.97
C LEU A 139 8.85 -9.96 6.60
N ARG A 140 7.70 -10.62 6.63
CA ARG A 140 7.60 -12.05 6.30
C ARG A 140 6.23 -12.38 5.73
N MET A 141 6.20 -13.42 4.91
CA MET A 141 4.97 -13.98 4.34
C MET A 141 4.87 -15.46 4.66
N LYS A 142 3.82 -15.83 5.39
CA LYS A 142 3.54 -17.20 5.80
C LYS A 142 2.03 -17.46 5.71
N GLY A 143 1.62 -18.58 5.12
CA GLY A 143 0.21 -18.93 5.04
C GLY A 143 -0.67 -17.93 4.30
N GLY A 144 -0.12 -17.19 3.34
CA GLY A 144 -0.84 -16.10 2.66
C GLY A 144 -1.07 -14.86 3.52
N ILE A 145 -0.41 -14.79 4.67
CA ILE A 145 -0.45 -13.67 5.60
C ILE A 145 0.89 -12.95 5.55
N MET A 146 0.86 -11.63 5.43
CA MET A 146 2.03 -10.78 5.49
C MET A 146 2.12 -10.08 6.84
N TYR A 147 3.30 -10.08 7.42
CA TYR A 147 3.63 -9.44 8.69
C TYR A 147 4.78 -8.47 8.49
N GLY A 148 4.80 -7.41 9.25
CA GLY A 148 5.94 -6.50 9.28
C GLY A 148 5.72 -5.35 10.24
N THR A 149 6.82 -4.83 10.75
CA THR A 149 6.85 -3.60 11.55
C THR A 149 7.42 -2.49 10.70
N CYS A 150 6.68 -1.40 10.58
CA CYS A 150 7.19 -0.12 10.10
C CYS A 150 7.66 0.68 11.31
N ASP A 151 8.97 0.81 11.49
CA ASP A 151 9.53 1.61 12.58
C ASP A 151 9.33 3.09 12.32
N ARG A 152 9.46 3.50 11.06
CA ARG A 152 9.16 4.85 10.57
C ARG A 152 9.06 4.85 9.05
N MET A 153 8.12 5.63 8.55
CA MET A 153 8.01 5.99 7.15
C MET A 153 7.64 7.47 7.03
N SER A 154 8.21 8.15 6.06
CA SER A 154 7.79 9.49 5.65
C SER A 154 7.63 9.53 4.13
N PHE A 155 6.76 10.40 3.63
CA PHE A 155 6.52 10.54 2.20
C PHE A 155 5.75 11.83 1.89
N THR A 156 5.75 12.18 0.61
CA THR A 156 4.91 13.24 0.03
C THR A 156 4.06 12.65 -1.08
N GLU A 157 2.79 13.03 -1.16
CA GLU A 157 1.89 12.63 -2.24
C GLU A 157 1.58 13.85 -3.13
N LYS A 158 1.36 13.63 -4.42
CA LYS A 158 1.20 14.69 -5.45
C LYS A 158 0.11 15.73 -5.15
N SER A 159 -0.90 15.39 -4.34
CA SER A 159 -1.90 16.35 -3.84
C SER A 159 -1.33 17.40 -2.88
N GLY A 160 -0.09 17.23 -2.44
CA GLY A 160 0.58 18.05 -1.44
C GLY A 160 0.45 17.52 -0.01
N TYR A 161 -0.11 16.33 0.18
CA TYR A 161 -0.11 15.68 1.47
C TYR A 161 1.32 15.22 1.85
N GLN A 162 1.75 15.59 3.05
CA GLN A 162 3.05 15.23 3.61
C GLN A 162 2.88 14.44 4.90
N CYS A 163 3.28 13.18 4.89
CA CYS A 163 3.39 12.35 6.08
C CYS A 163 4.82 12.43 6.62
N PHE A 164 4.98 12.94 7.84
CA PHE A 164 6.30 13.06 8.49
C PHE A 164 6.67 11.80 9.25
N LEU A 165 5.68 11.10 9.79
CA LEU A 165 5.84 9.82 10.46
C LEU A 165 4.61 8.94 10.23
N LEU A 166 4.85 7.76 9.73
CA LEU A 166 3.95 6.63 9.81
C LEU A 166 4.73 5.46 10.42
N ALA A 167 4.22 4.90 11.50
CA ALA A 167 4.81 3.74 12.18
C ALA A 167 3.71 2.81 12.66
N GLY A 168 4.02 1.52 12.83
CA GLY A 168 3.07 0.53 13.33
C GLY A 168 3.46 -0.90 12.96
N ASP A 169 2.74 -1.85 13.54
CA ASP A 169 2.89 -3.27 13.31
C ASP A 169 1.73 -3.75 12.43
N ALA A 170 2.02 -4.28 11.25
CA ALA A 170 1.01 -4.68 10.30
C ALA A 170 0.89 -6.21 10.18
N TRP A 171 -0.34 -6.68 10.18
CA TRP A 171 -0.74 -8.03 9.85
C TRP A 171 -1.79 -7.96 8.73
N VAL A 172 -1.45 -8.46 7.54
CA VAL A 172 -2.31 -8.40 6.36
C VAL A 172 -2.63 -9.81 5.91
N GLY A 173 -3.88 -10.20 6.02
CA GLY A 173 -4.37 -11.52 5.65
C GLY A 173 -5.58 -11.47 4.71
N ARG A 174 -6.13 -12.63 4.43
CA ARG A 174 -7.37 -12.72 3.64
C ARG A 174 -8.54 -12.23 4.49
N GLY A 175 -9.26 -11.23 4.00
CA GLY A 175 -10.46 -10.69 4.65
C GLY A 175 -10.22 -9.89 5.92
N LYS A 176 -8.97 -9.72 6.35
CA LYS A 176 -8.65 -8.92 7.52
C LYS A 176 -7.26 -8.33 7.44
N THR A 177 -7.14 -7.08 7.85
CA THR A 177 -5.87 -6.41 8.16
C THR A 177 -5.93 -5.90 9.59
N ILE A 178 -4.85 -6.07 10.33
CA ILE A 178 -4.70 -5.49 11.68
C ILE A 178 -3.47 -4.59 11.62
N VAL A 179 -3.61 -3.40 12.19
CA VAL A 179 -2.47 -2.51 12.42
C VAL A 179 -2.47 -2.14 13.89
N ASP A 180 -1.42 -2.55 14.59
CA ASP A 180 -1.21 -2.24 15.99
C ASP A 180 -0.16 -1.13 16.14
N ASN A 181 -0.25 -0.36 17.22
CA ASN A 181 0.69 0.72 17.53
C ASN A 181 0.82 1.75 16.40
N LEU A 182 -0.27 2.00 15.67
CA LEU A 182 -0.26 2.94 14.55
C LEU A 182 -0.07 4.36 15.04
N ARG A 183 0.97 5.01 14.57
CA ARG A 183 1.24 6.44 14.76
C ARG A 183 1.35 7.13 13.41
N LEU A 184 0.57 8.17 13.22
CA LEU A 184 0.62 9.01 12.03
C LEU A 184 0.79 10.47 12.45
N ILE A 185 1.82 11.11 11.93
CA ILE A 185 2.09 12.53 12.15
C ILE A 185 2.24 13.19 10.79
N ASP A 186 1.43 14.19 10.56
CA ASP A 186 1.56 15.10 9.44
C ASP A 186 1.71 16.55 9.96
N ARG A 187 1.56 17.52 9.07
CA ARG A 187 1.70 18.95 9.40
C ARG A 187 0.68 19.44 10.44
N TRP A 188 -0.50 18.83 10.51
CA TRP A 188 -1.63 19.34 11.30
C TRP A 188 -2.22 18.31 12.26
N SER A 189 -1.92 17.04 12.05
CA SER A 189 -2.47 15.93 12.84
C SER A 189 -1.36 15.13 13.52
N ASN A 190 -1.70 14.60 14.68
CA ASN A 190 -0.94 13.60 15.42
C ASN A 190 -1.92 12.54 15.92
N ILE A 191 -1.90 11.40 15.26
CA ILE A 191 -2.87 10.32 15.44
C ILE A 191 -2.15 9.12 16.05
N ASP A 192 -2.72 8.60 17.12
CA ASP A 192 -2.25 7.42 17.84
C ASP A 192 -3.41 6.41 17.96
N ILE A 193 -3.26 5.27 17.32
CA ILE A 193 -4.25 4.20 17.30
C ILE A 193 -3.58 2.94 17.83
N PRO A 194 -3.86 2.53 19.06
CA PRO A 194 -3.29 1.32 19.68
C PRO A 194 -3.54 0.07 18.84
N SER A 195 -4.74 -0.08 18.29
CA SER A 195 -5.07 -1.18 17.38
C SER A 195 -6.25 -0.80 16.49
N ILE A 196 -6.14 -1.13 15.21
CA ILE A 196 -7.25 -1.04 14.26
C ILE A 196 -7.32 -2.31 13.43
N LYS A 197 -8.54 -2.83 13.27
CA LYS A 197 -8.87 -3.96 12.41
C LYS A 197 -9.68 -3.46 11.24
N LEU A 198 -9.28 -3.87 10.06
CA LEU A 198 -9.98 -3.62 8.79
C LEU A 198 -10.50 -4.97 8.30
N LEU A 199 -11.81 -5.11 8.25
CA LEU A 199 -12.50 -6.34 7.87
C LEU A 199 -13.11 -6.18 6.48
N TYR A 200 -12.82 -7.09 5.57
CA TYR A 200 -13.26 -7.04 4.18
C TYR A 200 -13.47 -8.44 3.61
N LYS A 201 -14.33 -8.57 2.60
CA LYS A 201 -14.65 -9.88 2.01
C LYS A 201 -13.49 -10.43 1.17
N ASN A 202 -12.87 -9.57 0.37
CA ASN A 202 -11.75 -9.88 -0.53
C ASN A 202 -10.92 -8.63 -0.78
N THR A 203 -9.81 -8.75 -1.51
CA THR A 203 -8.91 -7.63 -1.82
C THR A 203 -9.55 -6.55 -2.69
N ASP A 204 -10.61 -6.85 -3.44
CA ASP A 204 -11.28 -5.88 -4.30
C ASP A 204 -12.05 -4.83 -3.49
N ALA A 205 -12.43 -5.17 -2.24
CA ALA A 205 -13.04 -4.25 -1.30
C ALA A 205 -12.17 -3.00 -1.02
N TRP A 206 -10.85 -3.08 -1.21
CA TRP A 206 -9.98 -1.92 -1.05
C TRP A 206 -10.21 -0.82 -2.09
N SER A 207 -10.73 -1.17 -3.27
CA SER A 207 -11.10 -0.18 -4.29
C SER A 207 -12.38 0.58 -3.92
N GLU A 208 -13.16 0.06 -2.98
CA GLU A 208 -14.39 0.64 -2.45
C GLU A 208 -14.33 0.73 -0.91
N PHE A 209 -13.20 1.20 -0.41
CA PHE A 209 -12.86 1.21 1.02
C PHE A 209 -13.98 1.77 1.90
N ILE A 210 -14.58 2.87 1.47
CA ILE A 210 -15.61 3.61 2.23
C ILE A 210 -16.82 2.74 2.59
N SER A 211 -17.23 1.84 1.66
CA SER A 211 -18.45 1.04 1.78
C SER A 211 -18.21 -0.44 2.04
N GLN A 212 -17.01 -0.96 1.75
CA GLN A 212 -16.74 -2.39 1.80
C GLN A 212 -15.69 -2.81 2.85
N VAL A 213 -15.03 -1.85 3.49
CA VAL A 213 -14.07 -2.14 4.56
C VAL A 213 -14.63 -1.66 5.89
N ARG A 214 -14.99 -2.62 6.74
CA ARG A 214 -15.45 -2.34 8.10
C ARG A 214 -14.26 -2.13 9.02
N MET A 215 -14.30 -1.05 9.78
CA MET A 215 -13.27 -0.70 10.75
C MET A 215 -13.70 -1.04 12.16
N GLU A 216 -12.78 -1.53 12.97
CA GLU A 216 -12.93 -1.70 14.41
C GLU A 216 -11.62 -1.29 15.07
N GLY A 217 -11.62 -0.30 15.95
CA GLY A 217 -10.38 0.14 16.56
C GLY A 217 -10.56 1.11 17.72
N ASP A 218 -9.48 1.25 18.46
CA ASP A 218 -9.36 2.16 19.58
C ASP A 218 -8.47 3.33 19.19
N ILE A 219 -8.94 4.55 19.43
CA ILE A 219 -8.17 5.77 19.21
C ILE A 219 -7.74 6.30 20.57
N SER A 220 -6.44 6.41 20.78
CA SER A 220 -5.84 7.11 21.91
C SER A 220 -6.04 8.63 21.77
N SER A 221 -5.59 9.39 22.76
CA SER A 221 -5.68 10.86 22.70
C SER A 221 -4.94 11.41 21.48
N SER A 222 -5.67 11.63 20.42
CA SER A 222 -5.18 12.05 19.11
C SER A 222 -5.66 13.46 18.77
N THR A 223 -4.85 14.19 18.03
CA THR A 223 -5.28 15.46 17.41
C THR A 223 -5.48 15.22 15.92
N VAL A 224 -6.69 15.44 15.43
CA VAL A 224 -7.03 15.31 14.02
C VAL A 224 -7.48 16.65 13.48
N SER A 225 -6.87 17.07 12.40
CA SER A 225 -7.22 18.31 11.70
C SER A 225 -8.05 18.01 10.45
N LEU A 226 -9.09 18.81 10.21
CA LEU A 226 -9.84 18.74 8.96
C LEU A 226 -8.98 19.14 7.75
N ARG A 227 -7.88 19.88 7.99
CA ARG A 227 -6.87 20.15 6.95
C ARG A 227 -6.12 18.88 6.50
N THR A 228 -5.97 17.88 7.35
CA THR A 228 -5.49 16.56 6.97
C THR A 228 -6.56 15.77 6.25
N LEU A 229 -7.77 15.76 6.81
CA LEU A 229 -8.88 14.96 6.27
C LEU A 229 -9.32 15.42 4.87
N LYS A 230 -9.11 16.68 4.50
CA LYS A 230 -9.47 17.20 3.16
C LYS A 230 -8.78 16.43 2.02
N TYR A 231 -7.57 15.92 2.24
CA TYR A 231 -6.87 15.12 1.22
C TYR A 231 -7.59 13.81 0.92
N PHE A 232 -8.35 13.29 1.89
CA PHE A 232 -9.10 12.04 1.79
C PHE A 232 -10.59 12.25 1.52
N ALA A 233 -11.12 13.40 1.95
CA ALA A 233 -12.52 13.79 1.80
C ALA A 233 -12.58 15.27 1.37
N PRO A 234 -12.58 15.57 0.05
CA PRO A 234 -12.46 16.93 -0.49
C PRO A 234 -13.55 17.89 0.00
N ALA A 235 -14.75 17.37 0.34
CA ALA A 235 -15.84 18.17 0.92
C ALA A 235 -15.43 18.91 2.21
N LEU A 236 -14.37 18.49 2.86
CA LEU A 236 -13.85 19.10 4.09
C LEU A 236 -12.89 20.26 3.84
N ASP A 237 -12.54 20.60 2.59
CA ASP A 237 -11.52 21.62 2.29
C ASP A 237 -11.85 23.02 2.84
N GLN A 238 -13.13 23.36 2.97
CA GLN A 238 -13.57 24.63 3.55
C GLN A 238 -13.31 24.76 5.06
N PHE A 239 -13.04 23.66 5.78
CA PHE A 239 -12.90 23.66 7.23
C PHE A 239 -11.43 23.69 7.64
N ARG A 240 -11.13 24.50 8.68
CA ARG A 240 -9.76 24.67 9.21
C ARG A 240 -9.63 24.24 10.68
N MET A 241 -10.61 23.47 11.15
CA MET A 241 -10.69 23.03 12.54
C MET A 241 -9.78 21.86 12.82
N SER A 242 -9.42 21.72 14.10
CA SER A 242 -8.79 20.51 14.64
C SER A 242 -9.54 20.06 15.88
N ALA A 243 -9.64 18.77 16.08
CA ALA A 243 -10.29 18.18 17.23
C ALA A 243 -9.33 17.24 17.96
N LYS A 244 -9.44 17.21 19.28
CA LYS A 244 -8.86 16.14 20.08
C LYS A 244 -9.90 15.02 20.16
N ILE A 245 -9.52 13.82 19.79
CA ILE A 245 -10.38 12.65 19.77
C ILE A 245 -9.76 11.54 20.62
N LYS A 246 -10.64 10.80 21.30
CA LYS A 246 -10.33 9.56 22.00
C LYS A 246 -11.59 8.73 22.05
N GLY A 247 -11.49 7.45 21.79
CA GLY A 247 -12.64 6.55 21.82
C GLY A 247 -12.46 5.34 20.91
N ASN A 248 -13.57 4.70 20.64
CA ASN A 248 -13.64 3.53 19.77
C ASN A 248 -14.30 3.91 18.46
N VAL A 249 -13.82 3.31 17.39
CA VAL A 249 -14.39 3.41 16.04
C VAL A 249 -14.87 2.04 15.63
N THR A 250 -16.12 1.96 15.14
CA THR A 250 -16.66 0.73 14.56
C THR A 250 -17.67 1.08 13.48
N GLY A 251 -17.63 0.38 12.35
CA GLY A 251 -18.53 0.59 11.21
C GLY A 251 -17.80 0.79 9.91
N TYR A 252 -18.52 1.23 8.89
CA TYR A 252 -17.98 1.66 7.61
C TYR A 252 -17.80 3.18 7.61
N VAL A 253 -17.00 3.71 6.68
CA VAL A 253 -16.77 5.17 6.62
C VAL A 253 -18.03 5.93 6.22
N ASN A 254 -18.96 5.28 5.50
CA ASN A 254 -20.22 5.88 5.03
C ASN A 254 -21.43 5.60 5.96
N ASP A 255 -21.22 4.98 7.14
CA ASP A 255 -22.25 4.85 8.20
C ASP A 255 -22.33 6.16 9.09
#